data_f76c1aed8f8a32f8e1dc89f807f27d2b
#
_entry.id   f76c1aed8f8a32f8e1dc89f807f27d2b
#
_cell.length_a   1.000
_cell.length_b   1.000
_cell.length_c   1.000
_cell.angle_alpha   90.00
_cell.angle_beta   90.00
_cell.angle_gamma   90.00
#
_symmetry.space_group_name_H-M   'P 1'
#
loop_
_entity.id
_entity.type
_entity.pdbx_description
1 polymer ?
#
loop_
_entity_poly.entity_id
_entity_poly.type
_entity_poly.pdbx_seq_one_letter_code
_entity_poly.pdbx_strand_id
1 'polypeptide(L)'
;MKKILKHLLEKYKFVRGDLNLHNRTGMLHKCWGHIFSNHLYGDYVEFGVYKGDTLAQSVLQYQQFKTWLENQKKEKEKWRNKVALGSPLNKKIFFHGLDTFQGMPENNEKFYVFDKGNFKASFDDVYKRLNSLDEKVFLYKGLFTETAKQLKNNLSNRKVSIVNIDCDIYSSTVESLSIINDYLQVGSIILLDDYNSFNADNNKGQRKAISEFKNNSNWVIEPFFSYMFSGQSFLICGKR
;
A
#
# COMPACT_ATOMS: atom_id res chain seq x y z
N MET A 1 -20.07 -7.94 29.19
CA MET A 1 -18.86 -7.31 29.74
C MET A 1 -17.61 -7.53 28.86
N LYS A 2 -17.17 -8.75 28.55
CA LYS A 2 -15.96 -9.02 27.71
C LYS A 2 -16.02 -8.42 26.30
N LYS A 3 -17.17 -8.43 25.60
CA LYS A 3 -17.33 -7.83 24.26
C LYS A 3 -17.22 -6.31 24.28
N ILE A 4 -17.79 -5.64 25.28
CA ILE A 4 -17.73 -4.18 25.46
C ILE A 4 -16.28 -3.77 25.75
N LEU A 5 -15.58 -4.50 26.62
CA LEU A 5 -14.19 -4.23 26.95
C LEU A 5 -13.26 -4.43 25.73
N LYS A 6 -13.50 -5.47 24.92
CA LYS A 6 -12.77 -5.70 23.68
C LYS A 6 -12.99 -4.56 22.68
N HIS A 7 -14.23 -4.11 22.48
CA HIS A 7 -14.58 -3.00 21.61
C HIS A 7 -13.98 -1.66 22.10
N LEU A 8 -13.99 -1.42 23.43
CA LEU A 8 -13.34 -0.24 24.02
C LEU A 8 -11.82 -0.29 23.86
N LEU A 9 -11.19 -1.46 24.02
CA LEU A 9 -9.75 -1.64 23.81
C LEU A 9 -9.35 -1.47 22.33
N GLU A 10 -10.17 -1.96 21.41
CA GLU A 10 -9.97 -1.76 19.97
C GLU A 10 -10.12 -0.27 19.60
N LYS A 11 -11.14 0.40 20.13
CA LYS A 11 -11.36 1.84 19.96
C LYS A 11 -10.21 2.67 20.59
N TYR A 12 -9.70 2.24 21.76
CA TYR A 12 -8.60 2.91 22.43
C TYR A 12 -7.26 2.73 21.70
N LYS A 13 -6.98 1.53 21.20
CA LYS A 13 -5.80 1.25 20.36
C LYS A 13 -5.84 2.06 19.07
N PHE A 14 -7.01 2.22 18.46
CA PHE A 14 -7.19 3.04 17.27
C PHE A 14 -6.93 4.53 17.55
N VAL A 15 -7.47 5.07 18.67
CA VAL A 15 -7.36 6.51 19.01
C VAL A 15 -5.96 6.89 19.50
N ARG A 16 -5.24 6.00 20.17
CA ARG A 16 -3.84 6.25 20.61
C ARG A 16 -2.80 5.83 19.60
N GLY A 17 -3.21 5.06 18.56
CA GLY A 17 -2.29 4.58 17.56
C GLY A 17 -1.05 3.97 18.19
N ASP A 18 -1.13 2.74 18.67
CA ASP A 18 0.06 1.93 18.85
C ASP A 18 0.65 1.73 17.46
N LEU A 19 1.35 2.78 16.99
CA LEU A 19 2.05 2.84 15.72
C LEU A 19 3.29 1.96 15.81
N ASN A 20 3.06 0.68 16.16
CA ASN A 20 4.11 -0.31 16.09
C ASN A 20 4.44 -0.56 14.61
N LEU A 21 5.31 0.29 14.07
CA LEU A 21 5.82 0.15 12.70
C LEU A 21 6.62 -1.14 12.49
N HIS A 22 6.84 -1.93 13.55
CA HIS A 22 7.41 -3.28 13.44
C HIS A 22 6.41 -4.33 12.94
N ASN A 23 5.19 -3.94 12.57
CA ASN A 23 4.24 -4.82 11.91
C ASN A 23 3.51 -4.12 10.76
N ARG A 24 3.00 -4.91 9.82
CA ARG A 24 2.28 -4.40 8.63
C ARG A 24 1.04 -3.59 8.98
N THR A 25 0.34 -3.96 10.04
CA THR A 25 -0.86 -3.22 10.49
C THR A 25 -0.53 -1.80 10.89
N GLY A 26 0.51 -1.59 11.70
CA GLY A 26 0.95 -0.25 12.12
C GLY A 26 1.48 0.60 10.96
N MET A 27 2.22 -0.01 10.05
CA MET A 27 2.66 0.64 8.81
C MET A 27 1.47 1.15 8.00
N LEU A 28 0.49 0.30 7.71
CA LEU A 28 -0.70 0.64 6.93
C LEU A 28 -1.58 1.64 7.66
N HIS A 29 -1.70 1.54 8.99
CA HIS A 29 -2.39 2.52 9.82
C HIS A 29 -1.78 3.92 9.64
N LYS A 30 -0.45 4.03 9.65
CA LYS A 30 0.24 5.30 9.43
C LYS A 30 0.01 5.84 8.01
N CYS A 31 0.02 4.98 7.01
CA CYS A 31 -0.27 5.37 5.63
C CYS A 31 -1.69 5.92 5.48
N TRP A 32 -2.69 5.17 5.90
CA TRP A 32 -4.08 5.61 5.83
C TRP A 32 -4.33 6.85 6.69
N GLY A 33 -3.70 6.95 7.87
CA GLY A 33 -3.74 8.14 8.71
C GLY A 33 -3.23 9.39 7.98
N HIS A 34 -2.11 9.27 7.26
CA HIS A 34 -1.58 10.36 6.41
C HIS A 34 -2.58 10.73 5.30
N ILE A 35 -3.12 9.75 4.58
CA ILE A 35 -4.07 9.98 3.48
C ILE A 35 -5.32 10.70 3.99
N PHE A 36 -5.89 10.23 5.08
CA PHE A 36 -7.10 10.83 5.65
C PHE A 36 -6.86 12.22 6.25
N SER A 37 -5.75 12.42 6.97
CA SER A 37 -5.44 13.72 7.60
C SER A 37 -5.11 14.81 6.60
N ASN A 38 -4.63 14.47 5.42
CA ASN A 38 -4.34 15.39 4.33
C ASN A 38 -5.48 15.49 3.29
N HIS A 39 -6.64 14.89 3.56
CA HIS A 39 -7.80 14.87 2.67
C HIS A 39 -7.47 14.36 1.26
N LEU A 40 -6.52 13.45 1.15
CA LEU A 40 -6.13 12.85 -0.11
C LEU A 40 -7.14 11.79 -0.55
N TYR A 41 -7.27 11.66 -1.85
CA TYR A 41 -8.08 10.64 -2.48
C TYR A 41 -7.25 9.89 -3.51
N GLY A 42 -7.32 8.57 -3.48
CA GLY A 42 -6.63 7.71 -4.45
C GLY A 42 -6.72 6.25 -4.04
N ASP A 43 -6.59 5.38 -5.03
CA ASP A 43 -6.63 3.93 -4.83
C ASP A 43 -5.38 3.41 -4.11
N TYR A 44 -5.49 2.20 -3.60
CA TYR A 44 -4.38 1.41 -3.09
C TYR A 44 -3.95 0.41 -4.16
N VAL A 45 -2.65 0.31 -4.43
CA VAL A 45 -2.08 -0.67 -5.38
C VAL A 45 -0.98 -1.46 -4.69
N GLU A 46 -1.00 -2.80 -4.83
CA GLU A 46 0.01 -3.70 -4.30
C GLU A 46 0.59 -4.56 -5.41
N PHE A 47 1.90 -4.53 -5.53
CA PHE A 47 2.71 -5.38 -6.42
C PHE A 47 3.39 -6.45 -5.57
N GLY A 48 3.03 -7.73 -5.78
CA GLY A 48 3.36 -8.84 -4.91
C GLY A 48 2.31 -9.02 -3.81
N VAL A 49 1.32 -9.88 -4.07
CA VAL A 49 0.17 -10.11 -3.17
C VAL A 49 0.37 -11.35 -2.32
N TYR A 50 1.03 -12.37 -2.86
CA TYR A 50 1.23 -13.66 -2.22
C TYR A 50 -0.09 -14.23 -1.66
N LYS A 51 -0.22 -14.34 -0.33
CA LYS A 51 -1.44 -14.84 0.35
C LYS A 51 -2.49 -13.74 0.63
N GLY A 52 -2.22 -12.50 0.26
CA GLY A 52 -3.14 -11.37 0.39
C GLY A 52 -3.26 -10.78 1.79
N ASP A 53 -2.29 -11.06 2.68
CA ASP A 53 -2.36 -10.58 4.07
C ASP A 53 -2.23 -9.06 4.15
N THR A 54 -1.27 -8.48 3.43
CA THR A 54 -1.02 -7.03 3.42
C THR A 54 -2.18 -6.28 2.78
N LEU A 55 -2.67 -6.77 1.65
CA LEU A 55 -3.83 -6.19 0.94
C LEU A 55 -5.10 -6.22 1.81
N ALA A 56 -5.38 -7.37 2.48
CA ALA A 56 -6.50 -7.48 3.39
C ALA A 56 -6.37 -6.51 4.58
N GLN A 57 -5.18 -6.40 5.17
CA GLN A 57 -4.92 -5.45 6.26
C GLN A 57 -5.10 -4.01 5.80
N SER A 58 -4.71 -3.68 4.58
CA SER A 58 -4.93 -2.34 4.01
C SER A 58 -6.41 -1.98 3.93
N VAL A 59 -7.24 -2.92 3.44
CA VAL A 59 -8.70 -2.75 3.42
C VAL A 59 -9.25 -2.51 4.84
N LEU A 60 -8.84 -3.34 5.81
CA LEU A 60 -9.30 -3.21 7.19
C LEU A 60 -8.89 -1.88 7.83
N GLN A 61 -7.67 -1.41 7.60
CA GLN A 61 -7.22 -0.11 8.12
C GLN A 61 -8.00 1.05 7.47
N TYR A 62 -8.25 0.99 6.17
CA TYR A 62 -9.11 1.96 5.48
C TYR A 62 -10.52 2.01 6.10
N GLN A 63 -11.16 0.87 6.32
CA GLN A 63 -12.49 0.77 6.92
C GLN A 63 -12.53 1.35 8.34
N GLN A 64 -11.48 1.12 9.15
CA GLN A 64 -11.37 1.69 10.48
C GLN A 64 -11.32 3.23 10.43
N PHE A 65 -10.52 3.83 9.56
CA PHE A 65 -10.46 5.27 9.38
C PHE A 65 -11.78 5.84 8.87
N LYS A 66 -12.42 5.18 7.91
CA LYS A 66 -13.74 5.56 7.40
C LYS A 66 -14.78 5.59 8.52
N THR A 67 -14.85 4.53 9.31
CA THR A 67 -15.76 4.46 10.47
C THR A 67 -15.45 5.53 11.52
N TRP A 68 -14.17 5.78 11.80
CA TRP A 68 -13.76 6.83 12.72
C TRP A 68 -14.23 8.21 12.22
N LEU A 69 -14.03 8.55 10.95
CA LEU A 69 -14.48 9.81 10.36
C LEU A 69 -16.00 9.95 10.37
N GLU A 70 -16.74 8.89 10.06
CA GLU A 70 -18.21 8.91 10.14
C GLU A 70 -18.70 9.21 11.57
N ASN A 71 -18.00 8.70 12.57
CA ASN A 71 -18.29 9.03 13.97
C ASN A 71 -17.93 10.48 14.31
N GLN A 72 -16.84 11.05 13.75
CA GLN A 72 -16.49 12.46 13.96
C GLN A 72 -17.56 13.43 13.40
N LYS A 73 -18.30 13.07 12.35
CA LYS A 73 -19.42 13.86 11.85
C LYS A 73 -20.54 14.08 12.87
N LYS A 74 -20.65 13.18 13.85
CA LYS A 74 -21.67 13.24 14.91
C LYS A 74 -21.20 14.00 16.14
N GLU A 75 -19.92 14.39 16.20
CA GLU A 75 -19.36 15.11 17.34
C GLU A 75 -19.82 16.57 17.37
N LYS A 76 -20.05 17.07 18.58
CA LYS A 76 -20.48 18.48 18.79
C LYS A 76 -19.34 19.48 18.57
N GLU A 77 -18.10 19.05 18.60
CA GLU A 77 -16.94 19.91 18.40
C GLU A 77 -16.78 20.30 16.93
N LYS A 78 -16.95 21.59 16.64
CA LYS A 78 -16.93 22.16 15.28
C LYS A 78 -15.68 21.80 14.45
N TRP A 79 -14.51 21.68 15.09
CA TRP A 79 -13.27 21.38 14.35
C TRP A 79 -13.22 19.90 13.90
N ARG A 80 -13.70 18.94 14.73
CA ARG A 80 -13.79 17.53 14.38
C ARG A 80 -14.75 17.31 13.22
N ASN A 81 -15.88 17.99 13.25
CA ASN A 81 -16.85 17.95 12.17
C ASN A 81 -16.25 18.52 10.85
N LYS A 82 -15.46 19.61 10.91
CA LYS A 82 -14.77 20.17 9.74
C LYS A 82 -13.75 19.18 9.16
N VAL A 83 -12.97 18.47 9.98
CA VAL A 83 -12.03 17.43 9.53
C VAL A 83 -12.79 16.33 8.80
N ALA A 84 -13.90 15.86 9.33
CA ALA A 84 -14.70 14.82 8.72
C ALA A 84 -15.37 15.28 7.42
N LEU A 85 -15.85 16.52 7.34
CA LEU A 85 -16.49 17.10 6.14
C LEU A 85 -15.48 17.35 5.00
N GLY A 86 -14.24 17.70 5.33
CA GLY A 86 -13.17 17.90 4.35
C GLY A 86 -12.63 16.57 3.78
N SER A 87 -12.93 15.45 4.43
CA SER A 87 -12.44 14.14 3.99
C SER A 87 -13.17 13.63 2.74
N PRO A 88 -12.49 12.92 1.83
CA PRO A 88 -13.09 12.34 0.62
C PRO A 88 -13.98 11.11 0.89
N LEU A 89 -14.69 11.06 2.01
CA LEU A 89 -15.56 9.93 2.42
C LEU A 89 -16.59 9.51 1.38
N ASN A 90 -16.99 10.41 0.49
CA ASN A 90 -17.98 10.15 -0.54
C ASN A 90 -17.36 9.55 -1.81
N LYS A 91 -16.03 9.45 -1.90
CA LYS A 91 -15.34 8.87 -3.04
C LYS A 91 -15.00 7.41 -2.75
N LYS A 92 -15.37 6.52 -3.68
CA LYS A 92 -15.01 5.10 -3.57
C LYS A 92 -13.53 4.93 -3.88
N ILE A 93 -12.80 4.34 -2.95
CA ILE A 93 -11.43 3.86 -3.12
C ILE A 93 -11.49 2.40 -3.54
N PHE A 94 -10.63 2.02 -4.48
CA PHE A 94 -10.45 0.64 -4.92
C PHE A 94 -9.07 0.13 -4.50
N PHE A 95 -9.02 -1.17 -4.31
CA PHE A 95 -7.81 -1.88 -3.93
C PHE A 95 -7.40 -2.79 -5.09
N HIS A 96 -6.14 -2.71 -5.48
CA HIS A 96 -5.62 -3.44 -6.63
C HIS A 96 -4.43 -4.28 -6.17
N GLY A 97 -4.45 -5.57 -6.48
CA GLY A 97 -3.35 -6.49 -6.19
C GLY A 97 -2.87 -7.19 -7.46
N LEU A 98 -1.58 -7.12 -7.74
CA LEU A 98 -0.94 -7.75 -8.90
C LEU A 98 0.03 -8.82 -8.40
N ASP A 99 -0.08 -10.04 -8.93
CA ASP A 99 0.82 -11.15 -8.60
C ASP A 99 0.72 -12.23 -9.68
N THR A 100 1.80 -12.96 -9.89
CA THR A 100 1.79 -14.15 -10.74
C THR A 100 1.00 -15.30 -10.11
N PHE A 101 0.99 -15.37 -8.77
CA PHE A 101 0.57 -16.49 -7.94
C PHE A 101 1.33 -17.80 -8.25
N GLN A 102 2.38 -17.69 -9.07
CA GLN A 102 3.28 -18.78 -9.44
C GLN A 102 4.59 -18.74 -8.64
N GLY A 103 4.74 -17.73 -7.79
CA GLY A 103 5.96 -17.41 -7.06
C GLY A 103 6.90 -16.50 -7.84
N MET A 104 8.09 -16.32 -7.29
CA MET A 104 9.14 -15.46 -7.86
C MET A 104 9.43 -15.80 -9.31
N PRO A 105 9.52 -14.82 -10.22
CA PRO A 105 9.99 -15.05 -11.58
C PRO A 105 11.48 -15.37 -11.61
N GLU A 106 11.95 -15.82 -12.75
CA GLU A 106 13.40 -15.98 -12.98
C GLU A 106 14.08 -14.62 -12.88
N ASN A 107 15.18 -14.56 -12.11
CA ASN A 107 15.92 -13.32 -11.88
C ASN A 107 17.42 -13.62 -11.73
N ASN A 108 18.25 -12.59 -11.90
CA ASN A 108 19.70 -12.67 -11.78
C ASN A 108 20.21 -12.16 -10.42
N GLU A 109 19.32 -11.82 -9.50
CA GLU A 109 19.66 -11.31 -8.18
C GLU A 109 19.95 -12.49 -7.24
N LYS A 110 21.22 -12.73 -6.96
CA LYS A 110 21.68 -13.84 -6.10
C LYS A 110 21.37 -13.56 -4.63
N PHE A 111 20.12 -13.77 -4.24
CA PHE A 111 19.70 -13.68 -2.85
C PHE A 111 18.79 -14.87 -2.54
N TYR A 112 19.23 -15.76 -1.68
CA TYR A 112 18.69 -17.11 -1.48
C TYR A 112 17.19 -17.20 -1.17
N VAL A 113 16.59 -16.11 -0.65
CA VAL A 113 15.15 -16.06 -0.36
C VAL A 113 14.33 -15.78 -1.62
N PHE A 114 14.93 -15.17 -2.66
CA PHE A 114 14.25 -14.71 -3.87
C PHE A 114 14.44 -15.65 -5.07
N ASP A 115 14.67 -16.95 -4.79
CA ASP A 115 14.77 -17.97 -5.82
C ASP A 115 13.45 -18.18 -6.55
N LYS A 116 13.54 -18.52 -7.85
CA LYS A 116 12.39 -18.80 -8.70
C LYS A 116 11.42 -19.80 -8.06
N GLY A 117 10.14 -19.43 -8.03
CA GLY A 117 9.05 -20.28 -7.50
C GLY A 117 8.81 -20.13 -5.99
N ASN A 118 9.66 -19.41 -5.24
CA ASN A 118 9.35 -19.06 -3.87
C ASN A 118 8.12 -18.13 -3.82
N PHE A 119 7.41 -18.09 -2.69
CA PHE A 119 6.20 -17.26 -2.48
C PHE A 119 5.02 -17.61 -3.40
N LYS A 120 4.88 -18.90 -3.80
CA LYS A 120 3.71 -19.36 -4.53
C LYS A 120 2.47 -19.39 -3.65
N ALA A 121 1.32 -18.95 -4.20
CA ALA A 121 0.02 -18.97 -3.53
C ALA A 121 -1.10 -19.44 -4.46
N SER A 122 -2.23 -19.87 -3.87
CA SER A 122 -3.44 -20.22 -4.62
C SER A 122 -4.20 -18.93 -4.96
N PHE A 123 -4.35 -18.61 -6.24
CA PHE A 123 -5.14 -17.46 -6.68
C PHE A 123 -6.59 -17.55 -6.17
N ASP A 124 -7.22 -18.72 -6.26
CA ASP A 124 -8.63 -18.89 -5.92
C ASP A 124 -8.87 -18.67 -4.42
N ASP A 125 -7.95 -19.13 -3.55
CA ASP A 125 -8.05 -18.93 -2.11
C ASP A 125 -7.88 -17.45 -1.74
N VAL A 126 -6.91 -16.78 -2.35
CA VAL A 126 -6.67 -15.34 -2.15
C VAL A 126 -7.84 -14.52 -2.68
N TYR A 127 -8.34 -14.85 -3.87
CA TYR A 127 -9.50 -14.20 -4.48
C TYR A 127 -10.76 -14.34 -3.60
N LYS A 128 -11.07 -15.55 -3.14
CA LYS A 128 -12.21 -15.82 -2.25
C LYS A 128 -12.11 -15.02 -0.95
N ARG A 129 -10.93 -15.02 -0.34
CA ARG A 129 -10.66 -14.28 0.90
C ARG A 129 -10.84 -12.78 0.72
N LEU A 130 -10.26 -12.18 -0.30
CA LEU A 130 -10.29 -10.74 -0.52
C LEU A 130 -11.66 -10.25 -0.98
N ASN A 131 -12.39 -11.04 -1.76
CA ASN A 131 -13.77 -10.71 -2.15
C ASN A 131 -14.79 -10.84 -1.00
N SER A 132 -14.42 -11.44 0.14
CA SER A 132 -15.27 -11.43 1.33
C SER A 132 -15.19 -10.12 2.13
N LEU A 133 -14.32 -9.19 1.74
CA LEU A 133 -14.20 -7.87 2.36
C LEU A 133 -15.25 -6.90 1.78
N ASP A 134 -15.72 -5.95 2.60
CA ASP A 134 -16.78 -5.00 2.21
C ASP A 134 -16.31 -3.88 1.25
N GLU A 135 -15.07 -3.94 0.76
CA GLU A 135 -14.52 -2.98 -0.19
C GLU A 135 -14.20 -3.66 -1.54
N LYS A 136 -14.17 -2.87 -2.62
CA LYS A 136 -13.88 -3.40 -3.95
C LYS A 136 -12.40 -3.70 -4.12
N VAL A 137 -12.08 -4.98 -4.25
CA VAL A 137 -10.73 -5.47 -4.53
C VAL A 137 -10.68 -6.04 -5.95
N PHE A 138 -9.64 -5.68 -6.70
CA PHE A 138 -9.31 -6.24 -8.01
C PHE A 138 -8.00 -7.02 -7.89
N LEU A 139 -8.00 -8.27 -8.33
CA LEU A 139 -6.79 -9.08 -8.43
C LEU A 139 -6.44 -9.31 -9.91
N TYR A 140 -5.16 -9.15 -10.23
CA TYR A 140 -4.60 -9.32 -11.56
C TYR A 140 -3.57 -10.44 -11.51
N LYS A 141 -3.88 -11.57 -12.16
CA LYS A 141 -3.03 -12.75 -12.18
C LYS A 141 -2.14 -12.75 -13.44
N GLY A 142 -0.84 -12.63 -13.26
CA GLY A 142 0.17 -12.65 -14.33
C GLY A 142 1.37 -11.79 -14.00
N LEU A 143 2.31 -11.68 -14.93
CA LEU A 143 3.42 -10.74 -14.81
C LEU A 143 2.90 -9.30 -14.82
N PHE A 144 3.62 -8.38 -14.19
CA PHE A 144 3.17 -6.99 -14.09
C PHE A 144 3.00 -6.34 -15.45
N THR A 145 3.90 -6.62 -16.40
CA THR A 145 3.81 -6.16 -17.79
C THR A 145 2.56 -6.68 -18.51
N GLU A 146 2.14 -7.91 -18.25
CA GLU A 146 0.95 -8.51 -18.86
C GLU A 146 -0.35 -7.93 -18.28
N THR A 147 -0.35 -7.66 -16.97
CA THR A 147 -1.52 -7.17 -16.24
C THR A 147 -1.65 -5.65 -16.21
N ALA A 148 -0.58 -4.92 -16.56
CA ALA A 148 -0.51 -3.46 -16.55
C ALA A 148 -1.67 -2.81 -17.32
N LYS A 149 -2.07 -3.34 -18.47
CA LYS A 149 -3.18 -2.79 -19.26
C LYS A 149 -4.51 -2.87 -18.52
N GLN A 150 -4.77 -3.97 -17.82
CA GLN A 150 -5.99 -4.15 -17.03
C GLN A 150 -6.02 -3.20 -15.83
N LEU A 151 -4.90 -3.07 -15.13
CA LEU A 151 -4.77 -2.10 -14.03
C LEU A 151 -5.01 -0.67 -14.54
N LYS A 152 -4.34 -0.25 -15.62
CA LYS A 152 -4.48 1.09 -16.21
C LYS A 152 -5.92 1.40 -16.62
N ASN A 153 -6.66 0.43 -17.15
CA ASN A 153 -8.08 0.59 -17.48
C ASN A 153 -8.91 0.88 -16.22
N ASN A 154 -8.66 0.16 -15.13
CA ASN A 154 -9.38 0.36 -13.85
C ASN A 154 -8.95 1.64 -13.13
N LEU A 155 -7.74 2.13 -13.36
CA LEU A 155 -7.22 3.40 -12.84
C LEU A 155 -7.57 4.61 -13.72
N SER A 156 -8.30 4.42 -14.82
CA SER A 156 -8.67 5.52 -15.72
C SER A 156 -9.36 6.65 -14.96
N ASN A 157 -8.83 7.88 -15.08
CA ASN A 157 -9.30 9.08 -14.36
C ASN A 157 -9.21 8.98 -12.83
N ARG A 158 -8.40 8.06 -12.28
CA ARG A 158 -8.20 7.91 -10.84
C ARG A 158 -6.74 8.22 -10.49
N LYS A 159 -6.51 8.51 -9.23
CA LYS A 159 -5.17 8.64 -8.66
C LYS A 159 -4.90 7.48 -7.70
N VAL A 160 -3.64 7.24 -7.42
CA VAL A 160 -3.20 6.27 -6.43
C VAL A 160 -2.62 7.04 -5.25
N SER A 161 -3.07 6.68 -4.06
CA SER A 161 -2.63 7.31 -2.81
C SER A 161 -1.57 6.49 -2.07
N ILE A 162 -1.65 5.17 -2.17
CA ILE A 162 -0.69 4.26 -1.55
C ILE A 162 -0.29 3.19 -2.56
N VAL A 163 1.00 3.03 -2.77
CA VAL A 163 1.59 1.94 -3.56
C VAL A 163 2.43 1.09 -2.62
N ASN A 164 2.11 -0.20 -2.51
CA ASN A 164 2.93 -1.19 -1.82
C ASN A 164 3.68 -2.03 -2.86
N ILE A 165 5.00 -1.99 -2.83
CA ILE A 165 5.89 -2.76 -3.71
C ILE A 165 6.60 -3.82 -2.85
N ASP A 166 6.02 -5.01 -2.83
CA ASP A 166 6.43 -6.20 -2.07
C ASP A 166 6.74 -7.33 -3.08
N CYS A 167 7.64 -7.04 -4.02
CA CYS A 167 8.02 -7.91 -5.13
C CYS A 167 9.53 -8.17 -5.22
N ASP A 168 10.24 -7.83 -4.16
CA ASP A 168 11.59 -8.21 -3.77
C ASP A 168 12.71 -7.72 -4.70
N ILE A 169 12.65 -8.00 -6.00
CA ILE A 169 13.75 -7.84 -6.95
C ILE A 169 13.74 -6.50 -7.70
N TYR A 170 14.92 -6.09 -8.17
CA TYR A 170 15.12 -4.84 -8.90
C TYR A 170 14.21 -4.71 -10.14
N SER A 171 14.18 -5.74 -11.01
CA SER A 171 13.42 -5.67 -12.26
C SER A 171 11.93 -5.46 -12.03
N SER A 172 11.32 -6.23 -11.12
CA SER A 172 9.90 -6.12 -10.76
C SER A 172 9.58 -4.77 -10.10
N THR A 173 10.52 -4.23 -9.31
CA THR A 173 10.37 -2.89 -8.71
C THR A 173 10.38 -1.79 -9.77
N VAL A 174 11.30 -1.86 -10.75
CA VAL A 174 11.36 -0.91 -11.88
C VAL A 174 10.05 -0.95 -12.68
N GLU A 175 9.55 -2.15 -13.01
CA GLU A 175 8.28 -2.32 -13.70
C GLU A 175 7.12 -1.70 -12.91
N SER A 176 7.01 -1.99 -11.62
CA SER A 176 5.96 -1.46 -10.74
C SER A 176 5.96 0.06 -10.69
N LEU A 177 7.13 0.68 -10.50
CA LEU A 177 7.29 2.13 -10.47
C LEU A 177 6.93 2.77 -11.82
N SER A 178 7.33 2.14 -12.94
CA SER A 178 6.98 2.60 -14.28
C SER A 178 5.47 2.54 -14.55
N ILE A 179 4.81 1.46 -14.14
CA ILE A 179 3.37 1.27 -14.34
C ILE A 179 2.57 2.33 -13.58
N ILE A 180 3.00 2.67 -12.35
CA ILE A 180 2.22 3.53 -11.44
C ILE A 180 2.52 5.03 -11.60
N ASN A 181 3.62 5.40 -12.28
CA ASN A 181 4.13 6.77 -12.37
C ASN A 181 3.06 7.83 -12.68
N ASP A 182 2.21 7.58 -13.67
CA ASP A 182 1.23 8.56 -14.17
C ASP A 182 0.01 8.71 -13.24
N TYR A 183 -0.16 7.80 -12.30
CA TYR A 183 -1.28 7.76 -11.36
C TYR A 183 -0.93 8.36 -10.00
N LEU A 184 0.35 8.61 -9.73
CA LEU A 184 0.79 9.27 -8.51
C LEU A 184 0.28 10.71 -8.42
N GLN A 185 0.23 11.23 -7.22
CA GLN A 185 -0.08 12.63 -6.89
C GLN A 185 0.78 13.08 -5.71
N VAL A 186 0.87 14.39 -5.52
CA VAL A 186 1.50 14.93 -4.30
C VAL A 186 0.77 14.40 -3.07
N GLY A 187 1.51 13.88 -2.12
CA GLY A 187 1.02 13.18 -0.94
C GLY A 187 0.84 11.66 -1.10
N SER A 188 1.04 11.09 -2.31
CA SER A 188 1.09 9.62 -2.47
C SER A 188 2.27 9.02 -1.71
N ILE A 189 2.06 7.81 -1.18
CA ILE A 189 3.07 7.04 -0.44
C ILE A 189 3.50 5.85 -1.30
N ILE A 190 4.79 5.64 -1.43
CA ILE A 190 5.40 4.43 -1.99
C ILE A 190 6.03 3.65 -0.83
N LEU A 191 5.64 2.40 -0.65
CA LEU A 191 6.19 1.45 0.31
C LEU A 191 7.08 0.48 -0.46
N LEU A 192 8.30 0.27 0.02
CA LEU A 192 9.27 -0.69 -0.50
C LEU A 192 9.62 -1.66 0.64
N ASP A 193 9.07 -2.88 0.61
CA ASP A 193 9.14 -3.84 1.73
C ASP A 193 10.55 -4.40 1.91
N ASP A 194 11.29 -4.55 0.81
CA ASP A 194 12.65 -5.10 0.76
C ASP A 194 13.74 -4.05 0.49
N TYR A 195 13.47 -2.79 0.85
CA TYR A 195 14.39 -1.68 0.58
C TYR A 195 15.80 -1.91 1.10
N ASN A 196 15.96 -2.52 2.29
CA ASN A 196 17.25 -2.82 2.91
C ASN A 196 17.71 -4.27 2.69
N SER A 197 17.03 -5.06 1.87
CA SER A 197 17.54 -6.35 1.40
C SER A 197 18.85 -6.17 0.62
N PHE A 198 19.55 -7.25 0.31
CA PHE A 198 20.87 -7.22 -0.35
C PHE A 198 21.94 -6.43 0.42
N ASN A 199 21.94 -6.54 1.76
CA ASN A 199 22.87 -5.82 2.66
C ASN A 199 22.77 -4.28 2.53
N ALA A 200 21.60 -3.76 2.15
CA ALA A 200 21.38 -2.35 1.89
C ALA A 200 22.32 -1.74 0.82
N ASP A 201 22.75 -2.54 -0.16
CA ASP A 201 23.57 -2.08 -1.28
C ASP A 201 22.76 -1.17 -2.21
N ASN A 202 23.20 0.07 -2.40
CA ASN A 202 22.55 1.06 -3.24
C ASN A 202 22.50 0.68 -4.73
N ASN A 203 23.30 -0.30 -5.16
CA ASN A 203 23.36 -0.77 -6.55
C ASN A 203 22.50 -2.02 -6.79
N LYS A 204 21.67 -2.43 -5.82
CA LYS A 204 20.86 -3.65 -5.89
C LYS A 204 19.42 -3.42 -5.46
N GLY A 205 18.56 -4.35 -5.89
CA GLY A 205 17.18 -4.46 -5.45
C GLY A 205 16.38 -3.16 -5.51
N GLN A 206 15.53 -2.97 -4.53
CA GLN A 206 14.63 -1.81 -4.45
C GLN A 206 15.36 -0.49 -4.23
N ARG A 207 16.55 -0.51 -3.58
CA ARG A 207 17.36 0.74 -3.40
C ARG A 207 17.80 1.31 -4.74
N LYS A 208 18.31 0.48 -5.63
CA LYS A 208 18.71 0.89 -6.98
C LYS A 208 17.50 1.39 -7.77
N ALA A 209 16.41 0.63 -7.78
CA ALA A 209 15.22 0.96 -8.55
C ALA A 209 14.62 2.33 -8.16
N ILE A 210 14.47 2.61 -6.86
CA ILE A 210 13.92 3.90 -6.40
C ILE A 210 14.89 5.06 -6.64
N SER A 211 16.20 4.83 -6.55
CA SER A 211 17.20 5.84 -6.87
C SER A 211 17.11 6.27 -8.34
N GLU A 212 17.01 5.30 -9.25
CA GLU A 212 16.82 5.57 -10.68
C GLU A 212 15.47 6.24 -10.97
N PHE A 213 14.39 5.79 -10.33
CA PHE A 213 13.09 6.40 -10.46
C PHE A 213 13.07 7.86 -9.98
N LYS A 214 13.71 8.16 -8.85
CA LYS A 214 13.90 9.54 -8.38
C LYS A 214 14.59 10.41 -9.41
N ASN A 215 15.62 9.92 -10.08
CA ASN A 215 16.40 10.69 -11.04
C ASN A 215 15.66 10.91 -12.36
N ASN A 216 14.90 9.93 -12.82
CA ASN A 216 14.29 9.88 -14.15
C ASN A 216 12.83 10.33 -14.19
N SER A 217 12.14 10.39 -13.04
CA SER A 217 10.76 10.86 -12.97
C SER A 217 10.68 12.38 -12.74
N ASN A 218 9.51 12.95 -13.01
CA ASN A 218 9.22 14.36 -12.70
C ASN A 218 8.80 14.58 -11.24
N TRP A 219 8.95 13.57 -10.36
CA TRP A 219 8.52 13.64 -8.98
C TRP A 219 9.65 14.06 -8.03
N VAL A 220 9.31 14.91 -7.08
CA VAL A 220 10.12 15.13 -5.88
C VAL A 220 9.72 14.06 -4.86
N ILE A 221 10.66 13.20 -4.48
CA ILE A 221 10.41 12.00 -3.66
C ILE A 221 11.32 12.03 -2.45
N GLU A 222 10.74 12.02 -1.25
CA GLU A 222 11.46 12.08 0.02
C GLU A 222 11.21 10.82 0.88
N PRO A 223 12.18 10.40 1.70
CA PRO A 223 11.95 9.36 2.70
C PRO A 223 10.87 9.80 3.69
N PHE A 224 9.99 8.87 4.10
CA PHE A 224 8.93 9.17 5.05
C PHE A 224 9.10 8.45 6.39
N PHE A 225 9.06 7.13 6.41
CA PHE A 225 9.35 6.32 7.59
C PHE A 225 9.88 4.95 7.21
N SER A 226 10.70 4.36 8.08
CA SER A 226 11.11 2.95 7.98
C SER A 226 10.14 2.06 8.73
N TYR A 227 9.96 0.82 8.29
CA TYR A 227 9.06 -0.14 8.91
C TYR A 227 9.59 -1.56 8.78
N MET A 228 9.11 -2.47 9.64
CA MET A 228 9.58 -3.85 9.69
C MET A 228 11.12 -3.91 9.83
N PHE A 229 11.75 -4.91 9.24
CA PHE A 229 13.20 -5.09 9.29
C PHE A 229 13.92 -4.42 8.11
N SER A 230 13.29 -4.42 6.94
CA SER A 230 13.89 -3.97 5.68
C SER A 230 13.14 -2.85 4.98
N GLY A 231 11.91 -2.58 5.37
CA GLY A 231 11.01 -1.68 4.66
C GLY A 231 11.32 -0.19 4.82
N GLN A 232 11.11 0.55 3.75
CA GLN A 232 11.20 2.01 3.71
C GLN A 232 10.05 2.59 2.90
N SER A 233 9.40 3.61 3.43
CA SER A 233 8.40 4.39 2.71
C SER A 233 8.96 5.69 2.16
N PHE A 234 8.36 6.15 1.08
CA PHE A 234 8.67 7.42 0.42
C PHE A 234 7.40 8.20 0.18
N LEU A 235 7.51 9.53 0.24
CA LEU A 235 6.42 10.47 0.02
C LEU A 235 6.66 11.23 -1.29
N ILE A 236 5.61 11.37 -2.10
CA ILE A 236 5.62 12.25 -3.26
C ILE A 236 5.35 13.68 -2.78
N CYS A 237 6.38 14.53 -2.82
CA CYS A 237 6.35 15.87 -2.23
C CYS A 237 6.09 17.00 -3.25
N GLY A 238 6.24 16.72 -4.56
CA GLY A 238 6.04 17.72 -5.61
C GLY A 238 6.34 17.17 -6.99
N LYS A 239 6.25 18.06 -7.99
CA LYS A 239 6.76 17.85 -9.34
C LYS A 239 7.96 18.74 -9.56
N ARG A 240 8.92 18.24 -10.36
CA ARG A 240 10.05 19.03 -10.88
C ARG A 240 9.61 19.84 -12.09
#